data_95d1083c393cc58aafbe21b34efd2917
#
_entry.id   95d1083c393cc58aafbe21b34efd2917
#
_cell.length_a   1.000
_cell.length_b   1.000
_cell.length_c   1.000
_cell.angle_alpha   90.00
_cell.angle_beta   90.00
_cell.angle_gamma   90.00
#
_symmetry.space_group_name_H-M   'P 1'
#
loop_
_entity.id
_entity.type
_entity.pdbx_description
1 polymer ?
#
loop_
_entity_poly.entity_id
_entity_poly.type
_entity_poly.pdbx_seq_one_letter_code
_entity_poly.pdbx_strand_id
1 'polypeptide(L)'
;STDSRNVKHGDVFLAIRGEKFDGHNFITTAVQSGSCVVVVDRRWAEANPAMMVSLNVPKLIVENTVLALGELARLHRRKWRIPVLAVGGSNGKTTTKEMIRQVLSEKFKVLATEGNLNNHIGVPQTMLRLDKSHTIAVVEVGTNHFGEIKYLAEILEPTHGLITNIGHEHLEFFGTIQGVAKAEGEMFDWLRQNKGTALVNRDDSHLSRIS
;
A
#
# COMPACT_ATOMS: atom_id res chain seq x y z
N SER A 1 5.63 11.14 -7.36
CA SER A 1 4.73 11.77 -6.37
C SER A 1 3.27 11.57 -6.74
N THR A 2 2.38 11.49 -5.77
CA THR A 2 0.91 11.52 -5.93
C THR A 2 0.30 12.80 -5.34
N ASP A 3 1.12 13.65 -4.72
CA ASP A 3 0.74 14.94 -4.16
C ASP A 3 1.51 16.06 -4.89
N SER A 4 0.78 16.94 -5.60
CA SER A 4 1.37 18.04 -6.38
C SER A 4 2.17 19.05 -5.55
N ARG A 5 1.88 19.14 -4.24
CA ARG A 5 2.60 20.03 -3.29
C ARG A 5 3.99 19.51 -2.94
N ASN A 6 4.22 18.22 -3.11
CA ASN A 6 5.46 17.52 -2.75
C ASN A 6 6.26 17.05 -3.98
N VAL A 7 5.90 17.54 -5.18
CA VAL A 7 6.62 17.22 -6.42
C VAL A 7 7.99 17.91 -6.39
N LYS A 8 9.03 17.14 -6.72
CA LYS A 8 10.39 17.61 -6.92
C LYS A 8 10.73 17.62 -8.41
N HIS A 9 11.73 18.39 -8.80
CA HIS A 9 12.22 18.38 -10.17
C HIS A 9 12.66 16.97 -10.59
N GLY A 10 12.13 16.49 -11.70
CA GLY A 10 12.41 15.16 -12.23
C GLY A 10 11.46 14.06 -11.73
N ASP A 11 10.50 14.38 -10.86
CA ASP A 11 9.52 13.40 -10.39
C ASP A 11 8.53 12.99 -11.50
N VAL A 12 8.03 11.78 -11.38
CA VAL A 12 6.79 11.33 -12.05
C VAL A 12 5.61 11.68 -11.18
N PHE A 13 4.61 12.38 -11.72
CA PHE A 13 3.37 12.66 -11.02
C PHE A 13 2.28 11.67 -11.44
N LEU A 14 1.72 10.90 -10.50
CA LEU A 14 0.55 10.06 -10.72
C LEU A 14 -0.70 10.78 -10.24
N ALA A 15 -1.62 11.06 -11.17
CA ALA A 15 -2.90 11.68 -10.86
C ALA A 15 -3.89 10.64 -10.30
N ILE A 16 -3.91 10.50 -8.97
CA ILE A 16 -4.80 9.55 -8.29
C ILE A 16 -6.17 10.15 -8.10
N ARG A 17 -7.22 9.41 -8.47
CA ARG A 17 -8.59 9.76 -8.13
C ARG A 17 -8.98 9.06 -6.83
N GLY A 18 -9.21 9.84 -5.79
CA GLY A 18 -9.78 9.39 -4.52
C GLY A 18 -11.26 9.76 -4.40
N GLU A 19 -11.88 9.40 -3.29
CA GLU A 19 -13.30 9.69 -3.02
C GLU A 19 -13.61 11.20 -2.96
N LYS A 20 -12.70 11.99 -2.39
CA LYS A 20 -12.91 13.44 -2.15
C LYS A 20 -12.11 14.33 -3.07
N PHE A 21 -11.04 13.83 -3.69
CA PHE A 21 -10.12 14.61 -4.50
C PHE A 21 -9.77 13.87 -5.78
N ASP A 22 -9.67 14.61 -6.87
CA ASP A 22 -9.17 14.10 -8.14
C ASP A 22 -7.80 14.74 -8.43
N GLY A 23 -6.75 13.91 -8.38
CA GLY A 23 -5.37 14.33 -8.65
C GLY A 23 -5.17 14.94 -10.04
N HIS A 24 -6.03 14.61 -11.00
CA HIS A 24 -5.98 15.17 -12.35
C HIS A 24 -6.17 16.69 -12.35
N ASN A 25 -6.89 17.26 -11.39
CA ASN A 25 -7.05 18.71 -11.26
C ASN A 25 -5.74 19.45 -10.92
N PHE A 26 -4.72 18.71 -10.50
CA PHE A 26 -3.43 19.27 -10.06
C PHE A 26 -2.27 18.98 -11.02
N ILE A 27 -2.54 18.44 -12.22
CA ILE A 27 -1.51 18.10 -13.21
C ILE A 27 -0.70 19.34 -13.59
N THR A 28 -1.35 20.46 -13.88
CA THR A 28 -0.67 21.71 -14.25
C THR A 28 0.26 22.17 -13.13
N THR A 29 -0.20 22.14 -11.87
CA THR A 29 0.61 22.48 -10.70
C THR A 29 1.80 21.54 -10.58
N ALA A 30 1.61 20.25 -10.74
CA ALA A 30 2.68 19.25 -10.67
C ALA A 30 3.75 19.47 -11.75
N VAL A 31 3.34 19.80 -12.99
CA VAL A 31 4.26 20.09 -14.09
C VAL A 31 5.04 21.39 -13.80
N GLN A 32 4.36 22.44 -13.32
CA GLN A 32 5.00 23.70 -12.93
C GLN A 32 6.00 23.51 -11.76
N SER A 33 5.73 22.56 -10.87
CA SER A 33 6.63 22.18 -9.76
C SER A 33 7.81 21.29 -10.20
N GLY A 34 7.90 20.93 -11.49
CA GLY A 34 9.04 20.21 -12.05
C GLY A 34 8.83 18.72 -12.29
N SER A 35 7.57 18.24 -12.30
CA SER A 35 7.28 16.89 -12.76
C SER A 35 7.72 16.69 -14.21
N CYS A 36 8.51 15.66 -14.47
CA CYS A 36 9.01 15.37 -15.81
C CYS A 36 8.10 14.40 -16.62
N VAL A 37 7.17 13.71 -15.97
CA VAL A 37 6.19 12.79 -16.57
C VAL A 37 4.90 12.87 -15.78
N VAL A 38 3.76 12.81 -16.43
CA VAL A 38 2.46 12.64 -15.77
C VAL A 38 1.84 11.31 -16.14
N VAL A 39 1.25 10.63 -15.15
CA VAL A 39 0.47 9.40 -15.33
C VAL A 39 -0.99 9.73 -15.10
N VAL A 40 -1.84 9.45 -16.07
CA VAL A 40 -3.25 9.83 -16.07
C VAL A 40 -4.13 8.61 -16.39
N ASP A 41 -5.35 8.68 -15.88
CA ASP A 41 -6.41 7.71 -16.19
C ASP A 41 -6.89 7.88 -17.64
N ARG A 42 -7.14 6.77 -18.36
CA ARG A 42 -7.59 6.76 -19.75
C ARG A 42 -8.88 7.57 -19.93
N ARG A 43 -9.87 7.36 -19.08
CA ARG A 43 -11.17 8.06 -19.20
C ARG A 43 -11.01 9.56 -19.04
N TRP A 44 -10.14 9.98 -18.12
CA TRP A 44 -9.83 11.38 -17.94
C TRP A 44 -9.11 11.97 -19.17
N ALA A 45 -8.12 11.26 -19.72
CA ALA A 45 -7.39 11.70 -20.90
C ALA A 45 -8.30 11.88 -22.10
N GLU A 46 -9.22 10.96 -22.37
CA GLU A 46 -10.22 11.01 -23.42
C GLU A 46 -11.20 12.18 -23.24
N ALA A 47 -11.58 12.50 -22.01
CA ALA A 47 -12.45 13.62 -21.68
C ALA A 47 -11.75 14.99 -21.72
N ASN A 48 -10.40 15.03 -21.74
CA ASN A 48 -9.62 16.27 -21.65
C ASN A 48 -8.54 16.39 -22.77
N PRO A 49 -8.89 16.23 -24.06
CA PRO A 49 -7.92 16.18 -25.15
C PRO A 49 -7.12 17.48 -25.29
N ALA A 50 -7.74 18.63 -25.09
CA ALA A 50 -7.06 19.92 -25.17
C ALA A 50 -5.95 20.06 -24.12
N MET A 51 -6.21 19.59 -22.88
CA MET A 51 -5.21 19.58 -21.82
C MET A 51 -4.10 18.60 -22.12
N MET A 52 -4.44 17.42 -22.65
CA MET A 52 -3.44 16.42 -23.06
C MET A 52 -2.48 16.97 -24.12
N VAL A 53 -2.94 17.80 -25.03
CA VAL A 53 -2.09 18.46 -26.04
C VAL A 53 -1.24 19.57 -25.44
N SER A 54 -1.79 20.37 -24.53
CA SER A 54 -1.12 21.54 -23.96
C SER A 54 0.02 21.21 -22.97
N LEU A 55 0.05 20.02 -22.40
CA LEU A 55 1.10 19.62 -21.47
C LEU A 55 2.44 19.37 -22.21
N ASN A 56 3.49 20.11 -21.82
CA ASN A 56 4.82 20.01 -22.40
C ASN A 56 5.72 18.93 -21.74
N VAL A 57 5.12 17.90 -21.18
CA VAL A 57 5.82 16.74 -20.59
C VAL A 57 5.25 15.43 -21.16
N PRO A 58 6.03 14.36 -21.19
CA PRO A 58 5.54 13.02 -21.53
C PRO A 58 4.33 12.62 -20.66
N LYS A 59 3.35 11.95 -21.29
CA LYS A 59 2.14 11.47 -20.65
C LYS A 59 2.04 9.97 -20.78
N LEU A 60 1.83 9.30 -19.65
CA LEU A 60 1.54 7.88 -19.61
C LEU A 60 0.06 7.68 -19.30
N ILE A 61 -0.67 7.11 -20.24
CA ILE A 61 -2.10 6.82 -20.09
C ILE A 61 -2.26 5.38 -19.62
N VAL A 62 -2.93 5.19 -18.50
CA VAL A 62 -3.21 3.88 -17.91
C VAL A 62 -4.70 3.68 -17.69
N GLU A 63 -5.16 2.44 -17.59
CA GLU A 63 -6.58 2.17 -17.36
C GLU A 63 -7.05 2.66 -15.98
N ASN A 64 -6.18 2.53 -14.96
CA ASN A 64 -6.45 2.95 -13.58
C ASN A 64 -5.13 3.35 -12.92
N THR A 65 -5.05 4.61 -12.46
CA THR A 65 -3.82 5.15 -11.86
C THR A 65 -3.53 4.54 -10.48
N VAL A 66 -4.54 4.09 -9.74
CA VAL A 66 -4.35 3.41 -8.45
C VAL A 66 -3.72 2.03 -8.66
N LEU A 67 -4.23 1.25 -9.62
CA LEU A 67 -3.64 -0.04 -9.97
C LEU A 67 -2.22 0.12 -10.52
N ALA A 68 -1.98 1.16 -11.35
CA ALA A 68 -0.64 1.47 -11.84
C ALA A 68 0.34 1.82 -10.72
N LEU A 69 -0.11 2.53 -9.67
CA LEU A 69 0.69 2.79 -8.47
C LEU A 69 1.07 1.49 -7.75
N GLY A 70 0.12 0.57 -7.57
CA GLY A 70 0.35 -0.74 -6.96
C GLY A 70 1.36 -1.56 -7.75
N GLU A 71 1.20 -1.65 -9.07
CA GLU A 71 2.13 -2.38 -9.95
C GLU A 71 3.54 -1.77 -9.93
N LEU A 72 3.64 -0.44 -9.94
CA LEU A 72 4.93 0.25 -9.83
C LEU A 72 5.62 -0.08 -8.50
N ALA A 73 4.86 -0.08 -7.41
CA ALA A 73 5.37 -0.42 -6.09
C ALA A 73 5.81 -1.90 -6.01
N ARG A 74 5.04 -2.82 -6.60
CA ARG A 74 5.39 -4.24 -6.68
C ARG A 74 6.68 -4.47 -7.47
N LEU A 75 6.81 -3.85 -8.65
CA LEU A 75 8.03 -3.92 -9.45
C LEU A 75 9.24 -3.33 -8.70
N HIS A 76 9.03 -2.23 -7.98
CA HIS A 76 10.08 -1.63 -7.15
C HIS A 76 10.45 -2.54 -5.99
N ARG A 77 9.47 -3.14 -5.28
CA ARG A 77 9.66 -4.12 -4.20
C ARG A 77 10.59 -5.27 -4.62
N ARG A 78 10.39 -5.80 -5.81
CA ARG A 78 11.16 -6.94 -6.34
C ARG A 78 12.64 -6.66 -6.58
N LYS A 79 13.04 -5.39 -6.69
CA LYS A 79 14.46 -5.01 -6.76
C LYS A 79 15.20 -5.24 -5.44
N TRP A 80 14.48 -5.34 -4.33
CA TRP A 80 15.05 -5.40 -3.00
C TRP A 80 14.72 -6.74 -2.32
N ARG A 81 15.73 -7.59 -2.17
CA ARG A 81 15.57 -8.92 -1.54
C ARG A 81 15.70 -8.84 -0.02
N ILE A 82 14.86 -8.03 0.61
CA ILE A 82 14.82 -7.86 2.06
C ILE A 82 13.56 -8.53 2.64
N PRO A 83 13.59 -8.97 3.92
CA PRO A 83 12.38 -9.39 4.61
C PRO A 83 11.35 -8.26 4.67
N VAL A 84 10.07 -8.61 4.49
CA VAL A 84 8.93 -7.72 4.69
C VAL A 84 7.99 -8.38 5.66
N LEU A 85 7.73 -7.71 6.79
CA LEU A 85 6.73 -8.08 7.77
C LEU A 85 5.49 -7.22 7.54
N ALA A 86 4.38 -7.87 7.19
CA ALA A 86 3.08 -7.23 7.13
C ALA A 86 2.37 -7.35 8.49
N VAL A 87 1.75 -6.27 8.95
CA VAL A 87 1.03 -6.21 10.23
C VAL A 87 -0.43 -5.83 9.95
N GLY A 88 -1.34 -6.78 10.14
CA GLY A 88 -2.79 -6.64 10.00
C GLY A 88 -3.52 -6.81 11.34
N GLY A 89 -4.86 -6.91 11.25
CA GLY A 89 -5.74 -7.18 12.38
C GLY A 89 -6.62 -5.98 12.77
N SER A 90 -7.61 -6.23 13.61
CA SER A 90 -8.63 -5.23 13.93
C SER A 90 -8.09 -4.08 14.79
N ASN A 91 -7.41 -4.38 15.87
CA ASN A 91 -6.92 -3.37 16.82
C ASN A 91 -5.42 -3.52 17.09
N GLY A 92 -4.76 -2.41 17.40
CA GLY A 92 -3.36 -2.41 17.82
C GLY A 92 -2.34 -2.54 16.68
N LYS A 93 -2.73 -2.53 15.42
CA LYS A 93 -1.84 -2.58 14.24
C LYS A 93 -0.70 -1.56 14.34
N THR A 94 -1.05 -0.29 14.45
CA THR A 94 -0.06 0.82 14.50
C THR A 94 0.85 0.71 15.71
N THR A 95 0.32 0.42 16.89
CA THR A 95 1.13 0.24 18.11
C THR A 95 2.10 -0.91 17.95
N THR A 96 1.62 -2.05 17.49
CA THR A 96 2.46 -3.26 17.28
C THR A 96 3.53 -2.99 16.22
N LYS A 97 3.18 -2.37 15.10
CA LYS A 97 4.13 -1.96 14.05
C LYS A 97 5.21 -1.04 14.61
N GLU A 98 4.85 -0.02 15.41
CA GLU A 98 5.83 0.91 15.99
C GLU A 98 6.76 0.22 17.01
N MET A 99 6.22 -0.66 17.85
CA MET A 99 7.05 -1.46 18.78
C MET A 99 8.04 -2.35 18.03
N ILE A 100 7.58 -3.07 17.01
CA ILE A 100 8.44 -3.90 16.16
C ILE A 100 9.49 -3.05 15.46
N ARG A 101 9.09 -1.91 14.86
CA ARG A 101 10.01 -0.98 14.21
C ARG A 101 11.10 -0.52 15.17
N GLN A 102 10.73 -0.11 16.38
CA GLN A 102 11.67 0.40 17.36
C GLN A 102 12.70 -0.68 17.77
N VAL A 103 12.24 -1.87 18.11
CA VAL A 103 13.13 -2.99 18.47
C VAL A 103 14.05 -3.39 17.33
N LEU A 104 13.51 -3.51 16.11
CA LEU A 104 14.33 -3.88 14.94
C LEU A 104 15.33 -2.79 14.56
N SER A 105 15.03 -1.52 14.81
CA SER A 105 15.90 -0.39 14.50
C SER A 105 17.21 -0.38 15.31
N GLU A 106 17.30 -1.11 16.40
CA GLU A 106 18.55 -1.31 17.15
C GLU A 106 19.63 -2.02 16.31
N LYS A 107 19.21 -2.82 15.33
CA LYS A 107 20.14 -3.62 14.51
C LYS A 107 19.97 -3.41 13.01
N PHE A 108 18.79 -3.05 12.54
CA PHE A 108 18.42 -3.01 11.13
C PHE A 108 18.06 -1.60 10.69
N LYS A 109 18.25 -1.30 9.41
CA LYS A 109 17.66 -0.14 8.76
C LYS A 109 16.23 -0.50 8.36
N VAL A 110 15.25 -0.03 9.13
CA VAL A 110 13.85 -0.41 8.98
C VAL A 110 13.11 0.63 8.12
N LEU A 111 12.49 0.18 7.02
CA LEU A 111 11.40 0.92 6.40
C LEU A 111 10.11 0.59 7.15
N ALA A 112 9.32 1.58 7.53
CA ALA A 112 8.00 1.34 8.13
C ALA A 112 6.92 2.26 7.55
N THR A 113 5.67 1.79 7.64
CA THR A 113 4.49 2.61 7.34
C THR A 113 4.47 3.84 8.25
N GLU A 114 4.32 5.02 7.65
CA GLU A 114 4.13 6.27 8.36
C GLU A 114 2.63 6.53 8.60
N GLY A 115 2.29 6.94 9.82
CA GLY A 115 0.90 7.21 10.17
C GLY A 115 0.00 6.00 9.89
N ASN A 116 -1.08 6.25 9.17
CA ASN A 116 -2.10 5.28 8.76
C ASN A 116 -2.07 4.95 7.25
N LEU A 117 -0.91 5.02 6.61
CA LEU A 117 -0.74 4.70 5.18
C LEU A 117 -0.82 3.19 4.91
N ASN A 118 -1.93 2.57 5.29
CA ASN A 118 -2.13 1.12 5.34
C ASN A 118 -3.09 0.57 4.28
N ASN A 119 -3.53 1.41 3.33
CA ASN A 119 -4.48 1.05 2.28
C ASN A 119 -3.83 0.95 0.88
N HIS A 120 -4.65 0.73 -0.15
CA HIS A 120 -4.26 0.58 -1.56
C HIS A 120 -3.52 1.77 -2.19
N ILE A 121 -3.40 2.91 -1.50
CA ILE A 121 -2.57 4.06 -1.89
C ILE A 121 -1.34 4.15 -0.99
N GLY A 122 -1.53 4.07 0.32
CA GLY A 122 -0.48 4.27 1.31
C GLY A 122 0.58 3.17 1.34
N VAL A 123 0.15 1.91 1.18
CA VAL A 123 1.08 0.77 1.11
C VAL A 123 2.01 0.88 -0.10
N PRO A 124 1.53 1.12 -1.34
CA PRO A 124 2.41 1.40 -2.48
C PRO A 124 3.37 2.58 -2.25
N GLN A 125 2.88 3.69 -1.69
CA GLN A 125 3.74 4.85 -1.37
C GLN A 125 4.84 4.48 -0.39
N THR A 126 4.53 3.70 0.64
CA THR A 126 5.52 3.19 1.60
C THR A 126 6.57 2.34 0.88
N MET A 127 6.15 1.40 0.03
CA MET A 127 7.06 0.51 -0.68
C MET A 127 7.95 1.23 -1.70
N LEU A 128 7.47 2.28 -2.35
CA LEU A 128 8.26 3.10 -3.26
C LEU A 128 9.39 3.89 -2.57
N ARG A 129 9.38 3.97 -1.23
CA ARG A 129 10.47 4.55 -0.43
C ARG A 129 11.61 3.57 -0.13
N LEU A 130 11.48 2.29 -0.49
CA LEU A 130 12.58 1.32 -0.38
C LEU A 130 13.78 1.79 -1.20
N ASP A 131 14.95 1.71 -0.57
CA ASP A 131 16.23 1.96 -1.21
C ASP A 131 17.31 0.99 -0.69
N LYS A 132 18.53 1.14 -1.19
CA LYS A 132 19.67 0.29 -0.85
C LYS A 132 20.08 0.32 0.64
N SER A 133 19.62 1.29 1.41
CA SER A 133 19.94 1.38 2.84
C SER A 133 19.07 0.49 3.70
N HIS A 134 17.85 0.19 3.26
CA HIS A 134 16.90 -0.60 4.03
C HIS A 134 17.25 -2.09 4.01
N THR A 135 17.18 -2.71 5.17
CA THR A 135 17.49 -4.15 5.34
C THR A 135 16.29 -4.98 5.78
N ILE A 136 15.20 -4.32 6.19
CA ILE A 136 13.91 -4.92 6.54
C ILE A 136 12.80 -3.88 6.36
N ALA A 137 11.58 -4.33 6.05
CA ALA A 137 10.40 -3.49 6.05
C ALA A 137 9.33 -4.02 7.02
N VAL A 138 8.64 -3.10 7.73
CA VAL A 138 7.49 -3.39 8.60
C VAL A 138 6.32 -2.55 8.11
N VAL A 139 5.35 -3.21 7.47
CA VAL A 139 4.29 -2.52 6.76
C VAL A 139 2.94 -2.85 7.38
N GLU A 140 2.24 -1.82 7.83
CA GLU A 140 0.87 -1.94 8.29
C GLU A 140 -0.07 -2.11 7.08
N VAL A 141 -1.00 -3.05 7.19
CA VAL A 141 -2.07 -3.28 6.20
C VAL A 141 -3.43 -3.21 6.88
N GLY A 142 -4.37 -2.57 6.21
CA GLY A 142 -5.74 -2.45 6.67
C GLY A 142 -6.72 -2.83 5.57
N THR A 143 -7.92 -3.22 5.97
CA THR A 143 -8.97 -3.60 5.04
C THR A 143 -10.35 -3.15 5.51
N ASN A 144 -11.18 -2.79 4.54
CA ASN A 144 -12.60 -2.54 4.71
C ASN A 144 -13.44 -3.52 3.86
N HIS A 145 -12.84 -4.20 2.88
CA HIS A 145 -13.54 -5.11 1.96
C HIS A 145 -12.72 -6.37 1.69
N PHE A 146 -13.41 -7.46 1.37
CA PHE A 146 -12.77 -8.71 0.95
C PHE A 146 -11.87 -8.47 -0.28
N GLY A 147 -10.73 -9.12 -0.32
CA GLY A 147 -9.75 -9.02 -1.39
C GLY A 147 -8.74 -7.88 -1.25
N GLU A 148 -8.94 -6.93 -0.32
CA GLU A 148 -7.99 -5.83 -0.14
C GLU A 148 -6.68 -6.30 0.48
N ILE A 149 -6.71 -7.14 1.52
CA ILE A 149 -5.48 -7.72 2.11
C ILE A 149 -4.74 -8.56 1.07
N LYS A 150 -5.45 -9.35 0.27
CA LYS A 150 -4.86 -10.10 -0.83
C LYS A 150 -4.13 -9.17 -1.80
N TYR A 151 -4.78 -8.09 -2.25
CA TYR A 151 -4.18 -7.10 -3.15
C TYR A 151 -2.94 -6.44 -2.54
N LEU A 152 -3.00 -6.05 -1.25
CA LEU A 152 -1.85 -5.47 -0.56
C LEU A 152 -0.71 -6.48 -0.41
N ALA A 153 -1.03 -7.76 -0.15
CA ALA A 153 -0.04 -8.82 -0.10
C ALA A 153 0.64 -9.06 -1.46
N GLU A 154 -0.10 -8.95 -2.58
CA GLU A 154 0.46 -9.02 -3.93
C GLU A 154 1.45 -7.89 -4.23
N ILE A 155 1.25 -6.70 -3.65
CA ILE A 155 2.18 -5.57 -3.77
C ILE A 155 3.40 -5.75 -2.88
N LEU A 156 3.19 -6.12 -1.62
CA LEU A 156 4.23 -6.23 -0.59
C LEU A 156 5.11 -7.45 -0.81
N GLU A 157 4.56 -8.53 -1.34
CA GLU A 157 5.18 -9.86 -1.33
C GLU A 157 5.79 -10.15 0.06
N PRO A 158 4.97 -10.17 1.14
CA PRO A 158 5.48 -10.29 2.49
C PRO A 158 6.10 -11.66 2.72
N THR A 159 7.24 -11.68 3.40
CA THR A 159 7.91 -12.90 3.85
C THR A 159 7.42 -13.35 5.22
N HIS A 160 6.91 -12.41 6.02
CA HIS A 160 6.34 -12.62 7.34
C HIS A 160 5.03 -11.85 7.47
N GLY A 161 4.09 -12.37 8.24
CA GLY A 161 2.84 -11.67 8.54
C GLY A 161 2.41 -11.89 9.98
N LEU A 162 1.87 -10.84 10.57
CA LEU A 162 1.29 -10.83 11.90
C LEU A 162 -0.11 -10.25 11.81
N ILE A 163 -1.09 -10.95 12.40
CA ILE A 163 -2.41 -10.40 12.65
C ILE A 163 -2.55 -10.24 14.16
N THR A 164 -2.79 -9.01 14.62
CA THR A 164 -2.80 -8.68 16.05
C THR A 164 -3.95 -9.36 16.79
N ASN A 165 -5.16 -9.20 16.27
CA ASN A 165 -6.40 -9.81 16.77
C ASN A 165 -7.52 -9.68 15.73
N ILE A 166 -8.61 -10.42 15.95
CA ILE A 166 -9.86 -10.31 15.20
C ILE A 166 -10.93 -9.71 16.12
N GLY A 167 -11.43 -8.53 15.75
CA GLY A 167 -12.44 -7.80 16.51
C GLY A 167 -13.63 -7.37 15.65
N HIS A 168 -14.58 -6.69 16.30
CA HIS A 168 -15.77 -6.16 15.64
C HIS A 168 -15.44 -4.83 14.95
N GLU A 169 -14.88 -4.90 13.73
CA GLU A 169 -14.64 -3.75 12.89
C GLU A 169 -15.27 -3.93 11.52
N HIS A 170 -15.67 -2.83 10.88
CA HIS A 170 -16.22 -2.83 9.51
C HIS A 170 -17.32 -3.87 9.27
N LEU A 171 -18.15 -4.13 10.28
CA LEU A 171 -19.24 -5.13 10.19
C LEU A 171 -20.27 -4.77 9.14
N GLU A 172 -20.41 -3.50 8.79
CA GLU A 172 -21.21 -3.02 7.68
C GLU A 172 -20.79 -3.61 6.32
N PHE A 173 -19.50 -3.99 6.17
CA PHE A 173 -18.97 -4.61 4.94
C PHE A 173 -18.73 -6.11 5.11
N PHE A 174 -18.28 -6.56 6.28
CA PHE A 174 -17.94 -7.97 6.52
C PHE A 174 -19.11 -8.78 7.08
N GLY A 175 -20.16 -8.12 7.58
CA GLY A 175 -21.37 -8.72 8.12
C GLY A 175 -21.20 -9.39 9.49
N THR A 176 -20.14 -10.17 9.69
CA THR A 176 -19.87 -10.93 10.92
C THR A 176 -18.39 -10.90 11.29
N ILE A 177 -18.08 -11.26 12.54
CA ILE A 177 -16.67 -11.42 12.99
C ILE A 177 -15.94 -12.52 12.19
N GLN A 178 -16.65 -13.54 11.73
CA GLN A 178 -16.10 -14.56 10.83
C GLN A 178 -15.74 -13.96 9.46
N GLY A 179 -16.52 -12.97 9.00
CA GLY A 179 -16.20 -12.20 7.80
C GLY A 179 -14.91 -11.39 7.98
N VAL A 180 -14.74 -10.73 9.14
CA VAL A 180 -13.48 -10.03 9.48
C VAL A 180 -12.30 -11.01 9.51
N ALA A 181 -12.47 -12.16 10.21
CA ALA A 181 -11.45 -13.20 10.26
C ALA A 181 -11.06 -13.73 8.88
N LYS A 182 -12.03 -13.88 7.97
CA LYS A 182 -11.77 -14.29 6.58
C LYS A 182 -10.99 -13.22 5.81
N ALA A 183 -11.36 -11.94 5.94
CA ALA A 183 -10.68 -10.85 5.24
C ALA A 183 -9.24 -10.68 5.72
N GLU A 184 -9.01 -10.63 7.04
CA GLU A 184 -7.66 -10.57 7.62
C GLU A 184 -6.86 -11.84 7.30
N GLY A 185 -7.50 -13.01 7.27
CA GLY A 185 -6.91 -14.31 6.96
C GLY A 185 -6.32 -14.42 5.54
N GLU A 186 -6.71 -13.55 4.60
CA GLU A 186 -6.10 -13.46 3.27
C GLU A 186 -4.56 -13.28 3.35
N MET A 187 -4.05 -12.66 4.44
CA MET A 187 -2.63 -12.56 4.73
C MET A 187 -1.99 -13.94 4.94
N PHE A 188 -2.62 -14.79 5.76
CA PHE A 188 -2.09 -16.14 6.02
C PHE A 188 -2.21 -17.03 4.78
N ASP A 189 -3.24 -16.85 3.96
CA ASP A 189 -3.37 -17.54 2.68
C ASP A 189 -2.23 -17.19 1.73
N TRP A 190 -1.87 -15.90 1.64
CA TRP A 190 -0.70 -15.46 0.89
C TRP A 190 0.58 -16.13 1.39
N LEU A 191 0.83 -16.07 2.69
CA LEU A 191 2.05 -16.63 3.29
C LEU A 191 2.14 -18.14 3.06
N ARG A 192 1.03 -18.88 3.19
CA ARG A 192 0.98 -20.33 2.94
C ARG A 192 1.33 -20.64 1.49
N GLN A 193 0.80 -19.89 0.53
CA GLN A 193 1.06 -20.08 -0.90
C GLN A 193 2.50 -19.73 -1.29
N ASN A 194 3.11 -18.77 -0.61
CA ASN A 194 4.43 -18.23 -0.94
C ASN A 194 5.54 -18.68 0.04
N LYS A 195 5.29 -19.70 0.87
CA LYS A 195 6.24 -20.26 1.86
C LYS A 195 6.75 -19.20 2.84
N GLY A 196 5.91 -18.23 3.18
CA GLY A 196 6.19 -17.22 4.20
C GLY A 196 5.94 -17.75 5.61
N THR A 197 6.23 -16.91 6.60
CA THR A 197 6.07 -17.23 8.03
C THR A 197 4.92 -16.44 8.62
N ALA A 198 3.95 -17.11 9.22
CA ALA A 198 2.87 -16.50 9.98
C ALA A 198 3.24 -16.42 11.46
N LEU A 199 3.07 -15.25 12.07
CA LEU A 199 3.17 -15.03 13.51
C LEU A 199 1.73 -14.95 14.05
N VAL A 200 1.33 -15.96 14.81
CA VAL A 200 -0.07 -16.14 15.23
C VAL A 200 -0.22 -15.81 16.71
N ASN A 201 -1.12 -14.89 17.02
CA ASN A 201 -1.58 -14.66 18.39
C ASN A 201 -2.50 -15.82 18.80
N ARG A 202 -2.01 -16.72 19.63
CA ARG A 202 -2.73 -17.93 20.05
C ARG A 202 -3.78 -17.67 21.14
N ASP A 203 -3.77 -16.50 21.75
CA ASP A 203 -4.80 -16.08 22.70
C ASP A 203 -6.08 -15.63 21.99
N ASP A 204 -6.02 -15.38 20.68
CA ASP A 204 -7.18 -15.10 19.84
C ASP A 204 -7.74 -16.40 19.23
N SER A 205 -8.96 -16.75 19.62
CA SER A 205 -9.62 -17.98 19.19
C SER A 205 -9.96 -18.00 17.68
N HIS A 206 -10.14 -16.83 17.05
CA HIS A 206 -10.40 -16.74 15.62
C HIS A 206 -9.12 -16.95 14.84
N LEU A 207 -8.00 -16.34 15.26
CA LEU A 207 -6.70 -16.52 14.61
C LEU A 207 -6.21 -17.97 14.71
N SER A 208 -6.41 -18.62 15.86
CA SER A 208 -6.05 -20.04 16.04
C SER A 208 -6.79 -21.00 15.11
N ARG A 209 -7.92 -20.59 14.51
CA ARG A 209 -8.70 -21.42 13.58
C ARG A 209 -8.34 -21.21 12.11
N ILE A 210 -7.79 -20.07 11.76
CA ILE A 210 -7.46 -19.69 10.38
C ILE A 210 -5.96 -19.77 10.05
N SER A 211 -5.12 -20.02 11.06
CA SER A 211 -3.64 -20.13 10.94
C SER A 211 -3.16 -21.49 10.39
#